data_eec1ef2dda5071136607e79c685f682b
#
_entry.id   eec1ef2dda5071136607e79c685f682b
#
_cell.length_a   1.000
_cell.length_b   1.000
_cell.length_c   1.000
_cell.angle_alpha   90.00
_cell.angle_beta   90.00
_cell.angle_gamma   90.00
#
_symmetry.space_group_name_H-M   'P 1'
#
loop_
_entity.id
_entity.type
_entity.pdbx_description
1 polymer ?
#
loop_
_entity_poly.entity_id
_entity_poly.type
_entity_poly.pdbx_seq_one_letter_code
_entity_poly.pdbx_strand_id
1 'polypeptide(L)'
;QETMIARAKQQQIQEAFASWVWKEPERRDTLLRIYNDTFNTVRPREFDGSHLVFPGMNTEMKLRKHQLDFAARVIYTGTGLAAHEVGAGKTAALIAAGMYLKNLGAIHKAVFVVPNPLVGQWATEFYRFFPNANLLVSTAEDFTPKNRNRYISKIATGEYDAVILAHSQ
;
A
#
# COMPACT_ATOMS: atom_id res chain seq x y z
N GLN A 1 27.88 4.59 -38.90
CA GLN A 1 29.17 5.14 -38.44
C GLN A 1 28.99 6.41 -37.58
N GLU A 2 28.21 7.39 -38.01
CA GLU A 2 27.97 8.65 -37.26
C GLU A 2 27.40 8.43 -35.84
N THR A 3 26.50 7.46 -35.69
CA THR A 3 25.88 7.16 -34.39
C THR A 3 26.89 6.59 -33.37
N MET A 4 27.88 5.81 -33.86
CA MET A 4 28.92 5.26 -32.99
C MET A 4 29.91 6.35 -32.55
N ILE A 5 30.28 7.24 -33.48
CA ILE A 5 31.14 8.39 -33.17
C ILE A 5 30.48 9.34 -32.18
N ALA A 6 29.15 9.59 -32.34
CA ALA A 6 28.38 10.42 -31.40
C ALA A 6 28.33 9.80 -30.00
N ARG A 7 28.11 8.50 -29.88
CA ARG A 7 28.12 7.77 -28.58
C ARG A 7 29.50 7.82 -27.92
N ALA A 8 30.56 7.56 -28.67
CA ALA A 8 31.93 7.66 -28.16
C ALA A 8 32.25 9.06 -27.62
N LYS A 9 31.84 10.09 -28.35
CA LYS A 9 32.00 11.48 -27.89
C LYS A 9 31.18 11.82 -26.65
N GLN A 10 29.95 11.32 -26.57
CA GLN A 10 29.10 11.47 -25.39
C GLN A 10 29.74 10.82 -24.16
N GLN A 11 30.29 9.62 -24.32
CA GLN A 11 30.97 8.94 -23.23
C GLN A 11 32.23 9.69 -22.77
N GLN A 12 33.04 10.18 -23.71
CA GLN A 12 34.19 11.03 -23.38
C GLN A 12 33.81 12.29 -22.62
N ILE A 13 32.72 12.94 -22.99
CA ILE A 13 32.20 14.13 -22.28
C ILE A 13 31.78 13.74 -20.86
N GLN A 14 31.08 12.63 -20.66
CA GLN A 14 30.67 12.16 -19.33
C GLN A 14 31.86 11.86 -18.43
N GLU A 15 32.87 11.15 -18.96
CA GLU A 15 34.09 10.84 -18.23
C GLU A 15 34.90 12.08 -17.88
N ALA A 16 35.03 13.00 -18.83
CA ALA A 16 35.70 14.29 -18.62
C ALA A 16 34.97 15.13 -17.56
N PHE A 17 33.64 15.16 -17.61
CA PHE A 17 32.82 15.87 -16.63
C PHE A 17 32.93 15.26 -15.23
N ALA A 18 32.83 13.93 -15.12
CA ALA A 18 33.00 13.24 -13.84
C ALA A 18 34.38 13.55 -13.22
N SER A 19 35.44 13.44 -14.03
CA SER A 19 36.80 13.79 -13.57
C SER A 19 36.93 15.26 -13.16
N TRP A 20 36.32 16.18 -13.92
CA TRP A 20 36.36 17.62 -13.64
C TRP A 20 35.63 17.96 -12.34
N VAL A 21 34.47 17.35 -12.04
CA VAL A 21 33.72 17.59 -10.81
C VAL A 21 34.57 17.26 -9.56
N TRP A 22 35.33 16.18 -9.60
CA TRP A 22 36.06 15.69 -8.45
C TRP A 22 37.46 16.29 -8.29
N LYS A 23 38.01 16.96 -9.29
CA LYS A 23 39.38 17.52 -9.26
C LYS A 23 39.54 18.69 -8.30
N GLU A 24 38.51 19.50 -8.11
CA GLU A 24 38.59 20.72 -7.31
C GLU A 24 37.67 20.64 -6.08
N PRO A 25 38.20 20.70 -4.86
CA PRO A 25 37.46 20.55 -3.63
C PRO A 25 36.29 21.55 -3.48
N GLU A 26 36.52 22.83 -3.77
CA GLU A 26 35.50 23.87 -3.64
C GLU A 26 34.30 23.63 -4.57
N ARG A 27 34.54 23.18 -5.80
CA ARG A 27 33.50 22.86 -6.77
C ARG A 27 32.71 21.64 -6.29
N ARG A 28 33.40 20.59 -5.86
CA ARG A 28 32.79 19.39 -5.30
C ARG A 28 31.88 19.72 -4.14
N ASP A 29 32.37 20.48 -3.16
CA ASP A 29 31.62 20.81 -1.96
C ASP A 29 30.43 21.73 -2.27
N THR A 30 30.57 22.64 -3.24
CA THR A 30 29.48 23.48 -3.72
C THR A 30 28.40 22.62 -4.41
N LEU A 31 28.78 21.72 -5.31
CA LEU A 31 27.83 20.84 -6.01
C LEU A 31 27.17 19.84 -5.08
N LEU A 32 27.92 19.28 -4.11
CA LEU A 32 27.36 18.41 -3.07
C LEU A 32 26.34 19.15 -2.21
N ARG A 33 26.60 20.41 -1.83
CA ARG A 33 25.64 21.21 -1.07
C ARG A 33 24.38 21.47 -1.88
N ILE A 34 24.49 21.92 -3.12
CA ILE A 34 23.36 22.16 -4.02
C ILE A 34 22.54 20.87 -4.20
N TYR A 35 23.21 19.75 -4.42
CA TYR A 35 22.55 18.46 -4.57
C TYR A 35 21.81 18.05 -3.29
N ASN A 36 22.47 18.15 -2.14
CA ASN A 36 21.87 17.82 -0.86
C ASN A 36 20.69 18.74 -0.52
N ASP A 37 20.83 20.04 -0.75
CA ASP A 37 19.76 21.01 -0.50
C ASP A 37 18.56 20.80 -1.44
N THR A 38 18.79 20.31 -2.66
CA THR A 38 17.73 20.09 -3.65
C THR A 38 17.05 18.73 -3.50
N PHE A 39 17.83 17.67 -3.25
CA PHE A 39 17.33 16.28 -3.32
C PHE A 39 17.31 15.56 -1.99
N ASN A 40 18.13 15.95 -1.01
CA ASN A 40 18.26 15.25 0.26
C ASN A 40 17.67 16.01 1.47
N THR A 41 17.07 17.18 1.27
CA THR A 41 16.39 17.95 2.34
C THR A 41 15.06 17.32 2.75
N VAL A 42 14.42 16.56 1.86
CA VAL A 42 13.17 15.88 2.15
C VAL A 42 13.48 14.47 2.66
N ARG A 43 13.38 14.29 3.97
CA ARG A 43 13.48 12.95 4.56
C ARG A 43 12.10 12.29 4.52
N PRO A 44 11.90 11.21 3.74
CA PRO A 44 10.65 10.47 3.75
C PRO A 44 10.33 10.01 5.17
N ARG A 45 9.07 10.20 5.59
CA ARG A 45 8.62 9.68 6.89
C ARG A 45 8.59 8.15 6.84
N GLU A 46 9.37 7.52 7.70
CA GLU A 46 9.34 6.07 7.89
C GLU A 46 8.30 5.69 8.93
N PHE A 47 7.65 4.56 8.74
CA PHE A 47 6.67 4.01 9.67
C PHE A 47 7.14 2.64 10.10
N ASP A 48 7.22 2.42 11.39
CA ASP A 48 7.52 1.11 11.98
C ASP A 48 6.25 0.52 12.59
N GLY A 49 5.82 -0.61 12.04
CA GLY A 49 4.63 -1.34 12.50
C GLY A 49 4.96 -2.52 13.43
N SER A 50 6.19 -2.67 13.86
CA SER A 50 6.63 -3.83 14.68
C SER A 50 5.90 -3.96 16.02
N HIS A 51 5.40 -2.87 16.56
CA HIS A 51 4.64 -2.80 17.82
C HIS A 51 3.15 -3.12 17.67
N LEU A 52 2.65 -3.25 16.42
CA LEU A 52 1.22 -3.48 16.18
C LEU A 52 0.83 -4.92 16.55
N VAL A 53 -0.22 -5.04 17.34
CA VAL A 53 -0.85 -6.30 17.70
C VAL A 53 -2.24 -6.33 17.06
N PHE A 54 -2.61 -7.43 16.42
CA PHE A 54 -3.86 -7.58 15.70
C PHE A 54 -4.80 -8.56 16.44
N PRO A 55 -5.66 -8.07 17.34
CA PRO A 55 -6.59 -8.93 18.06
C PRO A 55 -7.52 -9.68 17.10
N GLY A 56 -7.75 -10.95 17.37
CA GLY A 56 -8.59 -11.83 16.52
C GLY A 56 -7.92 -12.34 15.25
N MET A 57 -6.68 -11.96 14.97
CA MET A 57 -5.92 -12.54 13.88
C MET A 57 -5.47 -13.98 14.23
N ASN A 58 -5.48 -14.85 13.23
CA ASN A 58 -4.97 -16.21 13.35
C ASN A 58 -3.50 -16.22 13.79
N THR A 59 -3.20 -16.88 14.90
CA THR A 59 -1.87 -16.93 15.51
C THR A 59 -0.81 -17.64 14.66
N GLU A 60 -1.23 -18.50 13.74
CA GLU A 60 -0.33 -19.17 12.79
C GLU A 60 0.12 -18.23 11.67
N MET A 61 -0.61 -17.13 11.45
CA MET A 61 -0.31 -16.17 10.41
C MET A 61 0.58 -15.05 10.94
N LYS A 62 1.70 -14.81 10.25
CA LYS A 62 2.64 -13.73 10.59
C LYS A 62 2.73 -12.73 9.45
N LEU A 63 2.49 -11.47 9.76
CA LEU A 63 2.72 -10.39 8.81
C LEU A 63 4.23 -10.11 8.69
N ARG A 64 4.67 -9.84 7.47
CA ARG A 64 6.06 -9.44 7.19
C ARG A 64 6.27 -7.97 7.56
N LYS A 65 7.52 -7.56 7.79
CA LYS A 65 7.86 -6.19 8.18
C LYS A 65 7.20 -5.13 7.29
N HIS A 66 7.33 -5.22 5.97
CA HIS A 66 6.74 -4.26 5.04
C HIS A 66 5.20 -4.19 5.10
N GLN A 67 4.52 -5.28 5.49
CA GLN A 67 3.07 -5.31 5.68
C GLN A 67 2.68 -4.58 6.97
N LEU A 68 3.46 -4.77 8.04
CA LEU A 68 3.31 -4.06 9.31
C LEU A 68 3.56 -2.56 9.15
N ASP A 69 4.63 -2.19 8.45
CA ASP A 69 5.01 -0.80 8.19
C ASP A 69 3.94 -0.09 7.34
N PHE A 70 3.37 -0.79 6.36
CA PHE A 70 2.23 -0.26 5.59
C PHE A 70 0.98 -0.08 6.46
N ALA A 71 0.64 -1.06 7.31
CA ALA A 71 -0.47 -0.94 8.24
C ALA A 71 -0.28 0.27 9.18
N ALA A 72 0.92 0.42 9.76
CA ALA A 72 1.27 1.57 10.59
C ALA A 72 1.09 2.89 9.83
N ARG A 73 1.55 2.96 8.57
CA ARG A 73 1.35 4.15 7.74
C ARG A 73 -0.13 4.50 7.60
N VAL A 74 -0.98 3.54 7.25
CA VAL A 74 -2.42 3.79 7.10
C VAL A 74 -3.05 4.23 8.42
N ILE A 75 -2.68 3.61 9.53
CA ILE A 75 -3.20 3.93 10.87
C ILE A 75 -2.82 5.36 11.28
N TYR A 76 -1.57 5.77 11.07
CA TYR A 76 -1.09 7.08 11.51
C TYR A 76 -1.41 8.23 10.56
N THR A 77 -1.59 7.96 9.27
CA THR A 77 -1.84 9.02 8.27
C THR A 77 -3.26 9.05 7.73
N GLY A 78 -4.05 8.01 7.98
CA GLY A 78 -5.40 7.84 7.42
C GLY A 78 -5.40 7.47 5.93
N THR A 79 -4.27 7.48 5.26
CA THR A 79 -4.15 7.16 3.83
C THR A 79 -2.89 6.36 3.54
N GLY A 80 -2.86 5.65 2.41
CA GLY A 80 -1.67 4.93 1.98
C GLY A 80 -1.80 4.33 0.59
N LEU A 81 -0.67 4.25 -0.12
CA LEU A 81 -0.55 3.51 -1.37
C LEU A 81 0.36 2.29 -1.14
N ALA A 82 -0.19 1.10 -1.29
CA ALA A 82 0.56 -0.16 -1.22
C ALA A 82 1.23 -0.46 -2.57
N ALA A 83 2.27 0.28 -2.92
CA ALA A 83 3.04 0.10 -4.16
C ALA A 83 4.05 -1.07 -4.06
N HIS A 84 3.65 -2.16 -3.42
CA HIS A 84 4.46 -3.36 -3.29
C HIS A 84 4.40 -4.21 -4.57
N GLU A 85 5.42 -5.00 -4.82
CA GLU A 85 5.47 -5.96 -5.94
C GLU A 85 4.33 -6.99 -5.88
N VAL A 86 4.06 -7.65 -7.01
CA VAL A 86 3.11 -8.76 -7.07
C VAL A 86 3.61 -9.90 -6.17
N GLY A 87 2.70 -10.49 -5.38
CA GLY A 87 3.06 -11.54 -4.42
C GLY A 87 3.57 -11.07 -3.06
N ALA A 88 3.78 -9.77 -2.84
CA ALA A 88 4.19 -9.23 -1.54
C ALA A 88 3.13 -9.30 -0.44
N GLY A 89 1.92 -9.79 -0.75
CA GLY A 89 0.83 -9.93 0.22
C GLY A 89 0.14 -8.62 0.57
N LYS A 90 -0.12 -7.76 -0.43
CA LYS A 90 -0.87 -6.50 -0.26
C LYS A 90 -2.23 -6.70 0.41
N THR A 91 -2.94 -7.77 0.03
CA THR A 91 -4.24 -8.13 0.60
C THR A 91 -4.16 -8.30 2.11
N ALA A 92 -3.17 -9.05 2.60
CA ALA A 92 -2.95 -9.24 4.03
C ALA A 92 -2.71 -7.93 4.77
N ALA A 93 -1.88 -7.04 4.22
CA ALA A 93 -1.58 -5.74 4.82
C ALA A 93 -2.82 -4.83 4.88
N LEU A 94 -3.65 -4.82 3.83
CA LEU A 94 -4.89 -4.06 3.78
C LEU A 94 -5.94 -4.59 4.76
N ILE A 95 -6.13 -5.92 4.83
CA ILE A 95 -7.03 -6.56 5.78
C ILE A 95 -6.60 -6.25 7.21
N ALA A 96 -5.31 -6.42 7.51
CA ALA A 96 -4.78 -6.14 8.84
C ALA A 96 -4.97 -4.67 9.25
N ALA A 97 -4.69 -3.71 8.36
CA ALA A 97 -4.90 -2.30 8.62
C ALA A 97 -6.38 -1.97 8.90
N GLY A 98 -7.31 -2.50 8.08
CA GLY A 98 -8.75 -2.29 8.26
C GLY A 98 -9.27 -2.88 9.58
N MET A 99 -8.86 -4.10 9.91
CA MET A 99 -9.26 -4.74 11.16
C MET A 99 -8.65 -4.08 12.40
N TYR A 100 -7.42 -3.58 12.29
CA TYR A 100 -6.80 -2.82 13.37
C TYR A 100 -7.56 -1.53 13.65
N LEU A 101 -7.90 -0.74 12.62
CA LEU A 101 -8.69 0.49 12.76
C LEU A 101 -10.07 0.23 13.35
N LYS A 102 -10.71 -0.88 12.99
CA LYS A 102 -11.97 -1.30 13.60
C LYS A 102 -11.80 -1.65 15.08
N ASN A 103 -10.81 -2.46 15.42
CA ASN A 103 -10.54 -2.86 16.81
C ASN A 103 -10.18 -1.66 17.68
N LEU A 104 -9.53 -0.64 17.10
CA LEU A 104 -9.25 0.64 17.76
C LEU A 104 -10.52 1.50 17.94
N GLY A 105 -11.63 1.16 17.30
CA GLY A 105 -12.86 1.97 17.31
C GLY A 105 -12.80 3.21 16.41
N ALA A 106 -11.74 3.36 15.60
CA ALA A 106 -11.59 4.47 14.67
C ALA A 106 -12.58 4.39 13.50
N ILE A 107 -12.99 3.18 13.14
CA ILE A 107 -14.03 2.91 12.14
C ILE A 107 -15.00 1.85 12.66
N HIS A 108 -16.24 1.89 12.20
CA HIS A 108 -17.24 0.89 12.56
C HIS A 108 -17.10 -0.37 11.70
N LYS A 109 -16.81 -0.23 10.42
CA LYS A 109 -16.60 -1.34 9.49
C LYS A 109 -15.66 -0.92 8.36
N ALA A 110 -14.84 -1.85 7.90
CA ALA A 110 -13.96 -1.63 6.74
C ALA A 110 -14.70 -1.98 5.45
N VAL A 111 -14.49 -1.21 4.38
CA VAL A 111 -15.03 -1.52 3.05
C VAL A 111 -13.87 -1.76 2.09
N PHE A 112 -13.85 -2.95 1.49
CA PHE A 112 -12.85 -3.34 0.51
C PHE A 112 -13.49 -3.40 -0.87
N VAL A 113 -13.03 -2.53 -1.77
CA VAL A 113 -13.49 -2.49 -3.15
C VAL A 113 -12.44 -3.16 -4.03
N VAL A 114 -12.81 -4.26 -4.66
CA VAL A 114 -11.88 -5.14 -5.38
C VAL A 114 -12.39 -5.47 -6.79
N PRO A 115 -11.52 -5.88 -7.73
CA PRO A 115 -11.96 -6.39 -9.02
C PRO A 115 -12.90 -7.60 -8.87
N ASN A 116 -13.95 -7.67 -9.72
CA ASN A 116 -14.99 -8.70 -9.63
C ASN A 116 -14.46 -10.14 -9.45
N PRO A 117 -13.47 -10.60 -10.23
CA PRO A 117 -12.97 -11.97 -10.10
C PRO A 117 -12.29 -12.25 -8.75
N LEU A 118 -11.90 -11.22 -8.03
CA LEU A 118 -11.13 -11.34 -6.78
C LEU A 118 -11.99 -11.32 -5.52
N VAL A 119 -13.30 -11.04 -5.62
CA VAL A 119 -14.20 -10.93 -4.46
C VAL A 119 -14.16 -12.22 -3.60
N GLY A 120 -14.30 -13.38 -4.23
CA GLY A 120 -14.26 -14.67 -3.51
C GLY A 120 -12.88 -14.97 -2.92
N GLN A 121 -11.81 -14.65 -3.64
CA GLN A 121 -10.44 -14.80 -3.14
C GLN A 121 -10.19 -13.91 -1.93
N TRP A 122 -10.66 -12.67 -1.95
CA TRP A 122 -10.53 -11.75 -0.82
C TRP A 122 -11.28 -12.24 0.41
N ALA A 123 -12.49 -12.80 0.25
CA ALA A 123 -13.24 -13.39 1.36
C ALA A 123 -12.50 -14.58 1.97
N THR A 124 -11.95 -15.45 1.13
CA THR A 124 -11.16 -16.62 1.59
C THR A 124 -9.90 -16.17 2.34
N GLU A 125 -9.15 -15.23 1.78
CA GLU A 125 -7.96 -14.67 2.45
C GLU A 125 -8.34 -13.97 3.75
N PHE A 126 -9.46 -13.25 3.79
CA PHE A 126 -9.93 -12.57 5.00
C PHE A 126 -10.17 -13.58 6.12
N TYR A 127 -10.91 -14.66 5.89
CA TYR A 127 -11.14 -15.71 6.88
C TYR A 127 -9.87 -16.46 7.27
N ARG A 128 -8.89 -16.54 6.38
CA ARG A 128 -7.58 -17.12 6.70
C ARG A 128 -6.84 -16.29 7.76
N PHE A 129 -6.90 -14.95 7.67
CA PHE A 129 -6.28 -14.05 8.63
C PHE A 129 -7.15 -13.80 9.87
N PHE A 130 -8.46 -13.66 9.69
CA PHE A 130 -9.42 -13.41 10.76
C PHE A 130 -10.60 -14.41 10.68
N PRO A 131 -10.43 -15.61 11.24
CA PRO A 131 -11.42 -16.69 11.10
C PRO A 131 -12.81 -16.37 11.67
N ASN A 132 -12.86 -15.52 12.69
CA ASN A 132 -14.10 -15.15 13.38
C ASN A 132 -14.71 -13.83 12.85
N ALA A 133 -14.19 -13.26 11.77
CA ALA A 133 -14.71 -12.03 11.21
C ALA A 133 -16.10 -12.22 10.61
N ASN A 134 -17.00 -11.27 10.88
CA ASN A 134 -18.32 -11.21 10.26
C ASN A 134 -18.24 -10.38 8.98
N LEU A 135 -18.24 -11.03 7.82
CA LEU A 135 -18.08 -10.39 6.51
C LEU A 135 -19.41 -10.29 5.76
N LEU A 136 -19.64 -9.16 5.12
CA LEU A 136 -20.63 -9.01 4.08
C LEU A 136 -19.92 -9.02 2.71
N VAL A 137 -20.10 -10.09 1.96
CA VAL A 137 -19.50 -10.27 0.64
C VAL A 137 -20.55 -10.01 -0.44
N SER A 138 -20.29 -9.10 -1.36
CA SER A 138 -21.23 -8.80 -2.42
C SER A 138 -21.29 -9.88 -3.50
N THR A 139 -22.49 -10.08 -4.01
CA THR A 139 -22.76 -10.90 -5.21
C THR A 139 -23.31 -10.02 -6.34
N ALA A 140 -23.26 -10.51 -7.56
CA ALA A 140 -23.84 -9.79 -8.70
C ALA A 140 -25.35 -9.52 -8.53
N GLU A 141 -26.06 -10.38 -7.83
CA GLU A 141 -27.51 -10.26 -7.59
C GLU A 141 -27.85 -9.13 -6.61
N ASP A 142 -26.95 -8.80 -5.68
CA ASP A 142 -27.16 -7.76 -4.67
C ASP A 142 -27.29 -6.37 -5.29
N PHE A 143 -26.68 -6.15 -6.46
CA PHE A 143 -26.69 -4.86 -7.17
C PHE A 143 -27.72 -4.74 -8.28
N THR A 144 -28.59 -5.73 -8.44
CA THR A 144 -29.75 -5.58 -9.33
C THR A 144 -30.66 -4.46 -8.83
N PRO A 145 -31.38 -3.74 -9.70
CA PRO A 145 -32.27 -2.63 -9.30
C PRO A 145 -33.24 -3.00 -8.17
N LYS A 146 -33.66 -4.26 -8.13
CA LYS A 146 -34.58 -4.77 -7.10
C LYS A 146 -33.94 -4.95 -5.73
N ASN A 147 -32.67 -5.36 -5.67
CA ASN A 147 -31.98 -5.75 -4.44
C ASN A 147 -31.05 -4.67 -3.89
N ARG A 148 -30.65 -3.71 -4.74
CA ARG A 148 -29.64 -2.69 -4.40
C ARG A 148 -29.96 -1.92 -3.12
N ASN A 149 -31.18 -1.43 -2.97
CA ASN A 149 -31.56 -0.67 -1.79
C ASN A 149 -31.52 -1.54 -0.52
N ARG A 150 -31.93 -2.81 -0.63
CA ARG A 150 -31.85 -3.76 0.47
C ARG A 150 -30.40 -4.05 0.86
N TYR A 151 -29.53 -4.19 -0.12
CA TYR A 151 -28.10 -4.44 0.13
C TYR A 151 -27.42 -3.23 0.78
N ILE A 152 -27.70 -2.01 0.29
CA ILE A 152 -27.20 -0.76 0.91
C ILE A 152 -27.70 -0.65 2.35
N SER A 153 -28.97 -0.99 2.60
CA SER A 153 -29.51 -1.00 3.97
C SER A 153 -28.78 -2.02 4.87
N LYS A 154 -28.45 -3.21 4.36
CA LYS A 154 -27.63 -4.19 5.09
C LYS A 154 -26.24 -3.64 5.43
N ILE A 155 -25.58 -2.93 4.50
CA ILE A 155 -24.31 -2.28 4.76
C ILE A 155 -24.44 -1.23 5.88
N ALA A 156 -25.51 -0.43 5.81
CA ALA A 156 -25.71 0.66 6.76
C ALA A 156 -26.03 0.18 8.18
N THR A 157 -26.93 -0.80 8.30
CA THR A 157 -27.53 -1.20 9.60
C THR A 157 -26.92 -2.49 10.17
N GLY A 158 -26.28 -3.34 9.34
CA GLY A 158 -25.72 -4.61 9.79
C GLY A 158 -24.41 -4.42 10.56
N GLU A 159 -24.19 -5.25 11.55
CA GLU A 159 -22.96 -5.27 12.34
C GLU A 159 -21.93 -6.21 11.71
N TYR A 160 -21.33 -5.76 10.62
CA TYR A 160 -20.25 -6.47 9.95
C TYR A 160 -18.90 -5.91 10.35
N ASP A 161 -17.88 -6.77 10.38
CA ASP A 161 -16.49 -6.33 10.56
C ASP A 161 -15.95 -5.68 9.29
N ALA A 162 -16.31 -6.27 8.16
CA ALA A 162 -15.93 -5.73 6.87
C ALA A 162 -16.97 -6.05 5.78
N VAL A 163 -16.94 -5.23 4.74
CA VAL A 163 -17.75 -5.40 3.53
C VAL A 163 -16.79 -5.52 2.34
N ILE A 164 -16.99 -6.53 1.50
CA ILE A 164 -16.20 -6.75 0.29
C ILE A 164 -17.11 -6.50 -0.92
N LEU A 165 -16.78 -5.49 -1.72
CA LEU A 165 -17.54 -5.06 -2.89
C LEU A 165 -16.72 -5.24 -4.16
N ALA A 166 -17.39 -5.54 -5.25
CA ALA A 166 -16.78 -5.47 -6.57
C ALA A 166 -16.77 -4.02 -7.09
N HIS A 167 -15.69 -3.60 -7.75
CA HIS A 167 -15.50 -2.20 -8.18
C HIS A 167 -16.46 -1.75 -9.29
N SER A 168 -17.11 -2.67 -10.00
CA SER A 168 -18.05 -2.38 -11.08
C SER A 168 -19.51 -2.33 -10.61
N GLN A 169 -19.76 -2.32 -9.32
CA GLN A 169 -21.10 -2.39 -8.72
C GLN A 169 -21.53 -1.10 -8.06
#